data_cea9d7e1e466dcab4d88fb678e454ffe
#
_entry.id   cea9d7e1e466dcab4d88fb678e454ffe
#
_cell.length_a   1.000
_cell.length_b   1.000
_cell.length_c   1.000
_cell.angle_alpha   90.00
_cell.angle_beta   90.00
_cell.angle_gamma   90.00
#
_symmetry.space_group_name_H-M   'P 1'
#
loop_
_entity.id
_entity.type
_entity.pdbx_description
1 polymer ?
#
loop_
_entity_poly.entity_id
_entity_poly.type
_entity_poly.pdbx_seq_one_letter_code
_entity_poly.pdbx_strand_id
1 'polypeptide(L)'
;DLFARVPARRKFLGTAAAESRAVIVLATHYALAYPGVSFQVVSGGRRALTTSGDGDIRHAFAAVYGAGMAAAMLNVEYAEGVVSVAGLAGPPSVHRGNRSAISVFVNGRWVQSRPLAFAVVDAYQSQLPGGRFPVAAIHIALPDEEVDVNVHPAKAEVRFRDERSVGRAVRHAITRALEGARPVD
;
A
#
# COMPACT_ATOMS: atom_id res chain seq x y z
N ASP A 1 -26.87 11.98 2.33
CA ASP A 1 -26.51 12.41 0.96
C ASP A 1 -25.42 13.48 1.01
N LEU A 2 -24.18 13.09 0.70
CA LEU A 2 -22.97 13.88 0.98
C LEU A 2 -22.97 15.26 0.30
N PHE A 3 -23.61 15.40 -0.85
CA PHE A 3 -23.62 16.66 -1.62
C PHE A 3 -25.04 17.13 -1.96
N ALA A 4 -26.05 16.77 -1.13
CA ALA A 4 -27.45 17.15 -1.37
C ALA A 4 -27.64 18.65 -1.57
N ARG A 5 -26.87 19.48 -0.82
CA ARG A 5 -26.94 20.94 -0.86
C ARG A 5 -25.88 21.62 -1.75
N VAL A 6 -25.09 20.86 -2.51
CA VAL A 6 -24.02 21.38 -3.37
C VAL A 6 -24.15 20.81 -4.78
N PRO A 7 -25.08 21.35 -5.61
CA PRO A 7 -25.40 20.80 -6.93
C PRO A 7 -24.20 20.65 -7.87
N ALA A 8 -23.25 21.60 -7.80
CA ALA A 8 -22.04 21.58 -8.60
C ALA A 8 -21.18 20.33 -8.31
N ARG A 9 -21.00 19.96 -7.02
CA ARG A 9 -20.26 18.77 -6.63
C ARG A 9 -21.02 17.47 -6.91
N ARG A 10 -22.36 17.50 -6.80
CA ARG A 10 -23.21 16.35 -7.11
C ARG A 10 -23.08 15.87 -8.56
N LYS A 11 -22.85 16.79 -9.51
CA LYS A 11 -22.63 16.45 -10.93
C LYS A 11 -21.35 15.67 -11.19
N PHE A 12 -20.37 15.71 -10.29
CA PHE A 12 -19.11 14.97 -10.39
C PHE A 12 -19.15 13.58 -9.70
N LEU A 13 -20.22 13.25 -9.00
CA LEU A 13 -20.41 11.91 -8.44
C LEU A 13 -20.63 10.90 -9.56
N GLY A 14 -19.93 9.79 -9.47
CA GLY A 14 -20.14 8.64 -10.31
C GLY A 14 -21.43 7.87 -9.95
N THR A 15 -21.56 6.65 -10.46
CA THR A 15 -22.65 5.76 -10.03
C THR A 15 -22.46 5.36 -8.56
N ALA A 16 -23.54 5.06 -7.85
CA ALA A 16 -23.47 4.61 -6.45
C ALA A 16 -22.52 3.41 -6.26
N ALA A 17 -22.45 2.51 -7.25
CA ALA A 17 -21.53 1.38 -7.24
C ALA A 17 -20.06 1.81 -7.41
N ALA A 18 -19.79 2.84 -8.22
CA ALA A 18 -18.44 3.38 -8.39
C ALA A 18 -17.96 4.10 -7.13
N GLU A 19 -18.83 4.93 -6.53
CA GLU A 19 -18.53 5.62 -5.28
C GLU A 19 -18.31 4.62 -4.12
N SER A 20 -19.15 3.60 -4.01
CA SER A 20 -18.97 2.54 -3.00
C SER A 20 -17.63 1.82 -3.16
N ARG A 21 -17.23 1.50 -4.39
CA ARG A 21 -15.91 0.90 -4.65
C ARG A 21 -14.77 1.83 -4.25
N ALA A 22 -14.86 3.13 -4.56
CA ALA A 22 -13.84 4.09 -4.18
C ALA A 22 -13.68 4.21 -2.66
N VAL A 23 -14.79 4.20 -1.92
CA VAL A 23 -14.78 4.20 -0.44
C VAL A 23 -14.14 2.92 0.11
N ILE A 24 -14.48 1.75 -0.44
CA ILE A 24 -13.89 0.48 -0.01
C ILE A 24 -12.39 0.46 -0.28
N VAL A 25 -11.93 0.91 -1.45
CA VAL A 25 -10.50 1.01 -1.79
C VAL A 25 -9.79 1.94 -0.81
N LEU A 26 -10.36 3.10 -0.51
CA LEU A 26 -9.78 4.02 0.47
C LEU A 26 -9.69 3.37 1.87
N ALA A 27 -10.76 2.74 2.33
CA ALA A 27 -10.79 2.05 3.61
C ALA A 27 -9.77 0.90 3.68
N THR A 28 -9.55 0.18 2.57
CA THR A 28 -8.50 -0.83 2.44
C THR A 28 -7.11 -0.25 2.71
N HIS A 29 -6.79 0.90 2.10
CA HIS A 29 -5.50 1.56 2.35
C HIS A 29 -5.36 2.05 3.79
N TYR A 30 -6.44 2.58 4.40
CA TYR A 30 -6.41 2.96 5.81
C TYR A 30 -6.24 1.76 6.74
N ALA A 31 -6.88 0.63 6.45
CA ALA A 31 -6.72 -0.59 7.23
C ALA A 31 -5.27 -1.11 7.19
N LEU A 32 -4.62 -1.03 6.03
CA LEU A 32 -3.21 -1.41 5.87
C LEU A 32 -2.26 -0.37 6.47
N ALA A 33 -2.62 0.93 6.44
CA ALA A 33 -1.81 2.00 7.04
C ALA A 33 -1.82 1.95 8.57
N TYR A 34 -2.94 1.54 9.16
CA TYR A 34 -3.18 1.56 10.61
C TYR A 34 -3.69 0.21 11.11
N PRO A 35 -2.85 -0.85 11.10
CA PRO A 35 -3.27 -2.19 11.51
C PRO A 35 -3.71 -2.27 12.97
N GLY A 36 -3.32 -1.30 13.83
CA GLY A 36 -3.79 -1.16 15.21
C GLY A 36 -5.20 -0.56 15.36
N VAL A 37 -5.84 -0.20 14.23
CA VAL A 37 -7.22 0.33 14.23
C VAL A 37 -8.16 -0.71 13.65
N SER A 38 -9.26 -0.99 14.36
CA SER A 38 -10.33 -1.84 13.84
C SER A 38 -11.19 -1.05 12.86
N PHE A 39 -11.28 -1.55 11.63
CA PHE A 39 -12.13 -0.99 10.58
C PHE A 39 -13.31 -1.91 10.30
N GLN A 40 -14.49 -1.33 10.17
CA GLN A 40 -15.67 -2.01 9.64
C GLN A 40 -16.31 -1.16 8.55
N VAL A 41 -16.40 -1.72 7.35
CA VAL A 41 -17.05 -1.09 6.20
C VAL A 41 -18.26 -1.90 5.80
N VAL A 42 -19.43 -1.25 5.73
CA VAL A 42 -20.67 -1.84 5.26
C VAL A 42 -21.10 -1.15 3.99
N SER A 43 -21.38 -1.90 2.94
CA SER A 43 -21.87 -1.39 1.67
C SER A 43 -23.06 -2.22 1.20
N GLY A 44 -24.17 -1.57 0.87
CA GLY A 44 -25.40 -2.24 0.46
C GLY A 44 -25.95 -3.27 1.48
N GLY A 45 -25.78 -2.98 2.79
CA GLY A 45 -26.20 -3.87 3.88
C GLY A 45 -25.26 -5.06 4.13
N ARG A 46 -24.15 -5.20 3.38
CA ARG A 46 -23.18 -6.28 3.52
C ARG A 46 -21.85 -5.75 4.05
N ARG A 47 -21.19 -6.54 4.88
CA ARG A 47 -19.83 -6.23 5.33
C ARG A 47 -18.85 -6.38 4.17
N ALA A 48 -18.22 -5.28 3.78
CA ALA A 48 -17.24 -5.23 2.69
C ALA A 48 -15.80 -5.36 3.21
N LEU A 49 -15.52 -4.90 4.43
CA LEU A 49 -14.22 -5.02 5.09
C LEU A 49 -14.44 -5.08 6.60
N THR A 50 -13.68 -5.93 7.30
CA THR A 50 -13.59 -5.93 8.77
C THR A 50 -12.16 -6.32 9.15
N THR A 51 -11.49 -5.51 9.99
CA THR A 51 -10.16 -5.80 10.53
C THR A 51 -10.21 -5.91 12.05
N SER A 52 -9.26 -6.66 12.64
CA SER A 52 -9.14 -6.87 14.08
C SER A 52 -8.69 -5.63 14.84
N GLY A 53 -7.77 -4.84 14.26
CA GLY A 53 -7.14 -3.72 14.96
C GLY A 53 -6.12 -4.14 16.02
N ASP A 54 -5.51 -5.30 15.86
CA ASP A 54 -4.55 -5.90 16.79
C ASP A 54 -3.09 -5.46 16.58
N GLY A 55 -2.84 -4.60 15.59
CA GLY A 55 -1.51 -4.08 15.27
C GLY A 55 -0.72 -4.95 14.29
N ASP A 56 -1.19 -6.14 13.95
CA ASP A 56 -0.51 -7.01 12.98
C ASP A 56 -0.92 -6.66 11.55
N ILE A 57 0.03 -6.16 10.76
CA ILE A 57 -0.19 -5.84 9.34
C ILE A 57 -0.61 -7.06 8.54
N ARG A 58 -0.18 -8.27 8.91
CA ARG A 58 -0.54 -9.52 8.23
C ARG A 58 -2.01 -9.86 8.44
N HIS A 59 -2.56 -9.61 9.62
CA HIS A 59 -3.98 -9.76 9.90
C HIS A 59 -4.81 -8.72 9.14
N ALA A 60 -4.39 -7.46 9.10
CA ALA A 60 -5.03 -6.44 8.26
C ALA A 60 -4.97 -6.82 6.77
N PHE A 61 -3.82 -7.31 6.30
CA PHE A 61 -3.64 -7.78 4.93
C PHE A 61 -4.52 -9.00 4.60
N ALA A 62 -4.67 -9.94 5.55
CA ALA A 62 -5.56 -11.10 5.40
C ALA A 62 -7.03 -10.67 5.28
N ALA A 63 -7.47 -9.67 6.02
CA ALA A 63 -8.81 -9.12 5.93
C ALA A 63 -9.10 -8.47 4.56
N VAL A 64 -8.08 -7.90 3.92
CA VAL A 64 -8.18 -7.22 2.62
C VAL A 64 -8.06 -8.19 1.44
N TYR A 65 -7.06 -9.06 1.46
CA TYR A 65 -6.66 -9.89 0.31
C TYR A 65 -6.88 -11.38 0.51
N GLY A 66 -7.31 -11.78 1.71
CA GLY A 66 -7.53 -13.18 2.09
C GLY A 66 -6.36 -13.81 2.80
N ALA A 67 -6.65 -14.76 3.69
CA ALA A 67 -5.68 -15.43 4.55
C ALA A 67 -4.60 -16.20 3.77
N GLY A 68 -4.98 -16.85 2.68
CA GLY A 68 -4.03 -17.62 1.84
C GLY A 68 -2.95 -16.73 1.22
N MET A 69 -3.33 -15.53 0.74
CA MET A 69 -2.36 -14.58 0.21
C MET A 69 -1.49 -14.00 1.34
N ALA A 70 -2.10 -13.63 2.47
CA ALA A 70 -1.37 -13.09 3.61
C ALA A 70 -0.32 -14.07 4.16
N ALA A 71 -0.64 -15.36 4.18
CA ALA A 71 0.30 -16.40 4.61
C ALA A 71 1.53 -16.52 3.70
N ALA A 72 1.37 -16.26 2.40
CA ALA A 72 2.46 -16.34 1.43
C ALA A 72 3.36 -15.07 1.42
N MET A 73 2.91 -13.96 2.04
CA MET A 73 3.68 -12.71 2.03
C MET A 73 4.94 -12.81 2.88
N LEU A 74 6.00 -12.18 2.42
CA LEU A 74 7.29 -12.06 3.10
C LEU A 74 7.31 -10.80 3.97
N ASN A 75 7.89 -10.88 5.16
CA ASN A 75 8.14 -9.71 5.98
C ASN A 75 9.27 -8.87 5.35
N VAL A 76 9.03 -7.58 5.27
CA VAL A 76 10.00 -6.58 4.84
C VAL A 76 10.40 -5.76 6.06
N GLU A 77 11.70 -5.70 6.34
CA GLU A 77 12.26 -4.86 7.39
C GLU A 77 13.68 -4.45 6.98
N TYR A 78 13.91 -3.13 6.88
CA TYR A 78 15.19 -2.58 6.47
C TYR A 78 15.32 -1.13 6.92
N ALA A 79 16.52 -0.73 7.28
CA ALA A 79 16.84 0.67 7.58
C ALA A 79 18.14 1.07 6.89
N GLU A 80 18.15 2.25 6.29
CA GLU A 80 19.32 2.87 5.65
C GLU A 80 19.33 4.38 5.94
N GLY A 81 20.33 4.85 6.68
CA GLY A 81 20.39 6.25 7.11
C GLY A 81 19.19 6.62 7.95
N VAL A 82 18.44 7.63 7.50
CA VAL A 82 17.24 8.12 8.20
C VAL A 82 15.93 7.44 7.69
N VAL A 83 16.03 6.55 6.72
CA VAL A 83 14.87 5.88 6.11
C VAL A 83 14.70 4.49 6.70
N SER A 84 13.54 4.21 7.24
CA SER A 84 13.13 2.87 7.67
C SER A 84 12.01 2.36 6.76
N VAL A 85 12.11 1.09 6.34
CA VAL A 85 11.15 0.42 5.46
C VAL A 85 10.67 -0.85 6.14
N ALA A 86 9.36 -1.00 6.29
CA ALA A 86 8.73 -2.18 6.87
C ALA A 86 7.48 -2.57 6.08
N GLY A 87 6.98 -3.79 6.27
CA GLY A 87 5.72 -4.22 5.68
C GLY A 87 5.73 -5.63 5.14
N LEU A 88 4.98 -5.83 4.04
CA LEU A 88 4.81 -7.13 3.40
C LEU A 88 5.07 -7.04 1.89
N ALA A 89 5.80 -8.01 1.34
CA ALA A 89 6.00 -8.18 -0.09
C ALA A 89 5.69 -9.62 -0.51
N GLY A 90 4.98 -9.82 -1.60
CA GLY A 90 4.67 -11.14 -2.14
C GLY A 90 5.90 -11.80 -2.76
N PRO A 91 6.11 -13.11 -2.64
CA PRO A 91 7.09 -13.81 -3.47
C PRO A 91 6.71 -13.66 -4.96
N PRO A 92 7.63 -13.95 -5.91
CA PRO A 92 7.35 -13.81 -7.34
C PRO A 92 6.13 -14.60 -7.85
N SER A 93 5.72 -15.65 -7.15
CA SER A 93 4.51 -16.43 -7.43
C SER A 93 3.20 -15.68 -7.11
N VAL A 94 3.27 -14.63 -6.27
CA VAL A 94 2.13 -13.79 -5.87
C VAL A 94 2.17 -12.48 -6.65
N HIS A 95 1.43 -12.40 -7.74
CA HIS A 95 1.44 -11.25 -8.64
C HIS A 95 0.03 -10.90 -9.15
N ARG A 96 -0.11 -9.72 -9.75
CA ARG A 96 -1.35 -9.20 -10.36
C ARG A 96 -1.10 -8.69 -11.78
N GLY A 97 -2.18 -8.54 -12.57
CA GLY A 97 -2.12 -7.97 -13.93
C GLY A 97 -1.97 -6.45 -13.95
N ASN A 98 -2.03 -5.77 -12.80
CA ASN A 98 -1.88 -4.33 -12.68
C ASN A 98 -1.25 -3.96 -11.32
N ARG A 99 -0.95 -2.66 -11.13
CA ARG A 99 -0.27 -2.14 -9.93
C ARG A 99 -1.21 -1.84 -8.75
N SER A 100 -2.50 -2.18 -8.83
CA SER A 100 -3.49 -1.80 -7.80
C SER A 100 -3.24 -2.47 -6.43
N ALA A 101 -2.46 -3.54 -6.40
CA ALA A 101 -2.08 -4.23 -5.17
C ALA A 101 -0.69 -3.81 -4.63
N ILE A 102 -0.11 -2.73 -5.15
CA ILE A 102 1.05 -2.06 -4.58
C ILE A 102 0.56 -0.89 -3.74
N SER A 103 0.64 -1.01 -2.43
CA SER A 103 0.30 0.05 -1.48
C SER A 103 1.58 0.56 -0.81
N VAL A 104 1.82 1.86 -0.89
CA VAL A 104 2.98 2.50 -0.25
C VAL A 104 2.47 3.55 0.73
N PHE A 105 3.03 3.55 1.92
CA PHE A 105 2.69 4.47 2.99
C PHE A 105 3.95 5.22 3.44
N VAL A 106 3.85 6.53 3.59
CA VAL A 106 4.93 7.39 4.08
C VAL A 106 4.44 8.06 5.36
N ASN A 107 5.11 7.82 6.48
CA ASN A 107 4.73 8.28 7.82
C ASN A 107 3.23 8.01 8.11
N GLY A 108 2.75 6.78 7.80
CA GLY A 108 1.36 6.36 7.97
C GLY A 108 0.39 6.86 6.91
N ARG A 109 0.81 7.68 5.95
CA ARG A 109 -0.04 8.22 4.88
C ARG A 109 0.07 7.36 3.62
N TRP A 110 -1.05 6.92 3.08
CA TRP A 110 -1.08 6.32 1.76
C TRP A 110 -0.69 7.32 0.68
N VAL A 111 0.27 6.94 -0.17
CA VAL A 111 0.79 7.79 -1.24
C VAL A 111 0.71 7.10 -2.59
N GLN A 112 0.40 7.89 -3.62
CA GLN A 112 0.36 7.46 -5.01
C GLN A 112 1.60 7.99 -5.75
N SER A 113 2.77 7.47 -5.40
CA SER A 113 4.04 7.85 -6.00
C SER A 113 4.45 6.85 -7.08
N ARG A 114 4.54 7.32 -8.34
CA ARG A 114 5.05 6.50 -9.45
C ARG A 114 6.49 6.04 -9.22
N PRO A 115 7.42 6.90 -8.77
CA PRO A 115 8.79 6.49 -8.46
C PRO A 115 8.86 5.38 -7.41
N LEU A 116 8.09 5.49 -6.31
CA LEU A 116 8.06 4.45 -5.28
C LEU A 116 7.44 3.14 -5.78
N ALA A 117 6.33 3.21 -6.52
CA ALA A 117 5.74 2.03 -7.14
C ALA A 117 6.72 1.36 -8.13
N PHE A 118 7.52 2.16 -8.85
CA PHE A 118 8.57 1.64 -9.72
C PHE A 118 9.68 0.98 -8.91
N ALA A 119 10.13 1.58 -7.80
CA ALA A 119 11.14 0.99 -6.93
C ALA A 119 10.70 -0.37 -6.36
N VAL A 120 9.40 -0.53 -6.01
CA VAL A 120 8.80 -1.80 -5.61
C VAL A 120 8.89 -2.83 -6.74
N VAL A 121 8.50 -2.47 -7.96
CA VAL A 121 8.54 -3.38 -9.13
C VAL A 121 9.99 -3.75 -9.49
N ASP A 122 10.90 -2.78 -9.47
CA ASP A 122 12.31 -2.94 -9.81
C ASP A 122 13.04 -3.91 -8.85
N ALA A 123 12.61 -3.99 -7.59
CA ALA A 123 13.17 -4.92 -6.61
C ALA A 123 13.03 -6.41 -7.02
N TYR A 124 12.02 -6.72 -7.82
CA TYR A 124 11.81 -8.09 -8.34
C TYR A 124 12.66 -8.40 -9.58
N GLN A 125 13.28 -7.39 -10.20
CA GLN A 125 14.07 -7.56 -11.42
C GLN A 125 13.28 -8.34 -12.49
N SER A 126 13.86 -9.45 -13.00
CA SER A 126 13.23 -10.30 -14.01
C SER A 126 12.46 -11.50 -13.41
N GLN A 127 12.22 -11.53 -12.10
CA GLN A 127 11.58 -12.67 -11.43
C GLN A 127 10.07 -12.76 -11.67
N LEU A 128 9.43 -11.65 -12.08
CA LEU A 128 8.01 -11.63 -12.41
C LEU A 128 7.77 -12.00 -13.88
N PRO A 129 6.69 -12.74 -14.19
CA PRO A 129 6.28 -12.93 -15.58
C PRO A 129 6.00 -11.60 -16.28
N GLY A 130 6.19 -11.55 -17.59
CA GLY A 130 5.95 -10.33 -18.40
C GLY A 130 4.55 -9.76 -18.18
N GLY A 131 4.46 -8.44 -17.98
CA GLY A 131 3.19 -7.74 -17.73
C GLY A 131 2.55 -8.01 -16.36
N ARG A 132 3.28 -8.61 -15.43
CA ARG A 132 2.81 -8.83 -14.06
C ARG A 132 3.46 -7.87 -13.08
N PHE A 133 2.75 -7.59 -12.00
CA PHE A 133 3.15 -6.66 -10.94
C PHE A 133 3.09 -7.35 -9.58
N PRO A 134 4.01 -7.01 -8.68
CA PRO A 134 4.02 -7.60 -7.34
C PRO A 134 2.83 -7.13 -6.52
N VAL A 135 2.55 -7.87 -5.46
CA VAL A 135 1.64 -7.48 -4.39
C VAL A 135 2.49 -7.03 -3.21
N ALA A 136 2.28 -5.82 -2.71
CA ALA A 136 3.08 -5.27 -1.63
C ALA A 136 2.30 -4.23 -0.80
N ALA A 137 2.57 -4.21 0.50
CA ALA A 137 2.13 -3.16 1.42
C ALA A 137 3.37 -2.67 2.18
N ILE A 138 3.92 -1.53 1.75
CA ILE A 138 5.23 -1.02 2.19
C ILE A 138 5.03 0.27 2.97
N HIS A 139 5.53 0.29 4.19
CA HIS A 139 5.60 1.44 5.09
C HIS A 139 6.99 2.02 5.07
N ILE A 140 7.09 3.31 4.83
CA ILE A 140 8.32 4.09 4.85
C ILE A 140 8.18 5.10 5.99
N ALA A 141 9.11 5.07 6.93
CA ALA A 141 9.24 6.05 7.99
C ALA A 141 10.54 6.84 7.82
N LEU A 142 10.44 8.15 7.90
CA LEU A 142 11.57 9.09 7.84
C LEU A 142 11.20 10.37 8.58
N PRO A 143 12.19 11.22 9.01
CA PRO A 143 11.92 12.50 9.64
C PRO A 143 11.04 13.40 8.78
N ASP A 144 10.15 14.18 9.40
CA ASP A 144 9.20 15.04 8.69
C ASP A 144 9.87 16.10 7.83
N GLU A 145 11.08 16.53 8.21
CA GLU A 145 11.92 17.48 7.44
C GLU A 145 12.46 16.90 6.13
N GLU A 146 12.43 15.59 5.96
CA GLU A 146 12.89 14.91 4.75
C GLU A 146 11.78 14.68 3.73
N VAL A 147 10.51 15.01 4.07
CA VAL A 147 9.35 14.81 3.22
C VAL A 147 8.39 16.00 3.23
N ASP A 148 8.05 16.51 2.06
CA ASP A 148 6.98 17.48 1.88
C ASP A 148 5.70 16.77 1.40
N VAL A 149 4.66 16.84 2.24
CA VAL A 149 3.35 16.23 1.98
C VAL A 149 2.34 17.23 1.39
N ASN A 150 2.73 18.49 1.24
CA ASN A 150 1.82 19.58 0.79
C ASN A 150 2.00 19.89 -0.71
N VAL A 151 2.25 18.89 -1.55
CA VAL A 151 2.50 19.06 -2.99
C VAL A 151 1.27 18.93 -3.87
N HIS A 152 0.18 18.32 -3.37
CA HIS A 152 -1.05 18.11 -4.15
C HIS A 152 -2.30 18.36 -3.29
N PRO A 153 -3.39 18.96 -3.81
CA PRO A 153 -4.61 19.22 -3.05
C PRO A 153 -5.22 17.98 -2.40
N ALA A 154 -5.16 16.82 -3.06
CA ALA A 154 -5.62 15.54 -2.51
C ALA A 154 -4.59 14.88 -1.57
N LYS A 155 -3.40 15.49 -1.39
CA LYS A 155 -2.31 14.99 -0.53
C LYS A 155 -1.93 13.52 -0.79
N ALA A 156 -2.18 13.04 -2.00
CA ALA A 156 -1.85 11.68 -2.45
C ALA A 156 -0.40 11.58 -2.96
N GLU A 157 0.25 12.71 -3.22
CA GLU A 157 1.63 12.80 -3.66
C GLU A 157 2.49 13.41 -2.56
N VAL A 158 3.74 12.99 -2.49
CA VAL A 158 4.75 13.52 -1.57
C VAL A 158 6.02 13.82 -2.36
N ARG A 159 6.84 14.76 -1.88
CA ARG A 159 8.18 15.02 -2.38
C ARG A 159 9.18 14.72 -1.28
N PHE A 160 10.22 13.99 -1.63
CA PHE A 160 11.32 13.70 -0.72
C PHE A 160 12.47 14.67 -0.99
N ARG A 161 13.22 15.01 0.04
CA ARG A 161 14.47 15.75 -0.10
C ARG A 161 15.49 14.96 -0.91
N ASP A 162 15.57 13.65 -0.68
CA ASP A 162 16.35 12.70 -1.48
C ASP A 162 15.49 11.51 -1.93
N GLU A 163 14.79 11.69 -3.04
CA GLU A 163 13.92 10.67 -3.62
C GLU A 163 14.67 9.41 -4.06
N ARG A 164 15.95 9.58 -4.49
CA ARG A 164 16.79 8.45 -4.91
C ARG A 164 17.16 7.56 -3.74
N SER A 165 17.50 8.15 -2.60
CA SER A 165 17.81 7.40 -1.38
C SER A 165 16.60 6.62 -0.88
N VAL A 166 15.42 7.23 -0.84
CA VAL A 166 14.17 6.54 -0.44
C VAL A 166 13.84 5.39 -1.40
N GLY A 167 13.90 5.61 -2.72
CA GLY A 167 13.65 4.57 -3.72
C GLY A 167 14.64 3.40 -3.62
N ARG A 168 15.93 3.70 -3.36
CA ARG A 168 16.95 2.68 -3.14
C ARG A 168 16.67 1.86 -1.88
N ALA A 169 16.32 2.50 -0.77
CA ALA A 169 15.98 1.82 0.48
C ALA A 169 14.79 0.87 0.30
N VAL A 170 13.73 1.29 -0.40
CA VAL A 170 12.57 0.45 -0.72
C VAL A 170 13.00 -0.77 -1.56
N ARG A 171 13.81 -0.56 -2.60
CA ARG A 171 14.30 -1.66 -3.43
C ARG A 171 15.14 -2.64 -2.63
N HIS A 172 16.10 -2.17 -1.85
CA HIS A 172 16.95 -3.03 -1.01
C HIS A 172 16.15 -3.82 0.01
N ALA A 173 15.17 -3.17 0.67
CA ALA A 173 14.29 -3.82 1.64
C ALA A 173 13.58 -5.05 1.05
N ILE A 174 12.96 -4.88 -0.13
CA ILE A 174 12.23 -5.94 -0.80
C ILE A 174 13.18 -7.01 -1.35
N THR A 175 14.29 -6.61 -1.96
CA THR A 175 15.29 -7.57 -2.48
C THR A 175 15.80 -8.48 -1.37
N ARG A 176 16.14 -7.93 -0.19
CA ARG A 176 16.56 -8.73 0.97
C ARG A 176 15.49 -9.71 1.44
N ALA A 177 14.22 -9.28 1.48
CA ALA A 177 13.11 -10.16 1.85
C ALA A 177 12.96 -11.32 0.85
N LEU A 178 13.09 -11.05 -0.46
CA LEU A 178 13.04 -12.06 -1.52
C LEU A 178 14.23 -13.04 -1.46
N GLU A 179 15.43 -12.55 -1.16
CA GLU A 179 16.63 -13.39 -1.02
C GLU A 179 16.55 -14.30 0.20
N GLY A 180 16.09 -13.77 1.34
CA GLY A 180 15.91 -14.54 2.57
C GLY A 180 14.84 -15.64 2.49
N ALA A 181 13.94 -15.54 1.50
CA ALA A 181 12.90 -16.55 1.28
C ALA A 181 13.31 -17.66 0.30
N ARG A 182 14.50 -17.55 -0.35
CA ARG A 182 15.01 -18.63 -1.20
C ARG A 182 15.45 -19.80 -0.33
N PRO A 183 15.09 -21.05 -0.66
CA PRO A 183 15.67 -22.22 0.00
C PRO A 183 17.20 -22.12 -0.12
N VAL A 184 17.88 -22.36 0.98
CA VAL A 184 19.34 -22.59 0.95
C VAL A 184 19.51 -24.00 0.38
N ASP A 185 20.00 -24.10 -0.87
CA ASP A 185 20.38 -25.37 -1.49
C ASP A 185 21.57 -26.01 -0.76
#